data_dc65ada5d4d288312130e60a0d1afd6a
#
_entry.id   dc65ada5d4d288312130e60a0d1afd6a
#
_cell.length_a   1.000
_cell.length_b   1.000
_cell.length_c   1.000
_cell.angle_alpha   90.00
_cell.angle_beta   90.00
_cell.angle_gamma   90.00
#
_symmetry.space_group_name_H-M   'P 1'
#
loop_
_entity.id
_entity.type
_entity.pdbx_description
1 polymer ?
#
loop_
_entity_poly.entity_id
_entity_poly.type
_entity_poly.pdbx_seq_one_letter_code
_entity_poly.pdbx_strand_id
1 'polypeptide(L)'
;IANPHALTLTHIMPDHLSIHAAREDDMAEITGVLLSSFGHMPVEQAMGNVDTPEGRKAMRERHLQAWREHAKETDVPCGIKCVHTDPTSGKETIVGFSEWFIYANPPMPEHHEQANALISGTWVPEEGGQREKVQAALKPTIDTRRKWLHGRKCAVLMYVCVDPAWRRQGAATMCVQWGVRKCNELGIMAFLEATEEGQHVYKKCGFVEVEKVRCDWEGEVGVFPAMICWPRGTREEDRTPAILSS
;
A
#
# COMPACT_ATOMS: atom_id res chain seq x y z
N ILE A 1 11.29 8.50 40.57
CA ILE A 1 9.82 8.50 40.45
C ILE A 1 9.52 7.95 39.06
N ALA A 2 9.10 6.67 39.01
CA ALA A 2 8.81 5.96 37.77
C ALA A 2 7.51 6.48 37.15
N ASN A 3 7.53 6.69 35.84
CA ASN A 3 6.39 7.13 35.05
C ASN A 3 5.49 5.91 34.72
N PRO A 4 4.23 5.81 35.21
CA PRO A 4 3.42 4.59 35.08
C PRO A 4 2.39 4.65 33.94
N HIS A 5 2.76 5.10 32.73
CA HIS A 5 1.87 5.07 31.57
C HIS A 5 2.54 4.57 30.28
N ALA A 6 3.18 3.40 30.36
CA ALA A 6 3.35 2.59 29.17
C ALA A 6 2.11 1.68 29.04
N LEU A 7 1.02 2.21 28.51
CA LEU A 7 -0.10 1.39 28.06
C LEU A 7 0.39 0.55 26.87
N THR A 8 0.89 -0.64 27.19
CA THR A 8 1.06 -1.72 26.20
C THR A 8 -0.36 -2.12 25.80
N LEU A 9 -0.89 -1.52 24.73
CA LEU A 9 -2.07 -2.02 24.04
C LEU A 9 -1.69 -3.39 23.46
N THR A 10 -1.79 -4.43 24.28
CA THR A 10 -1.88 -5.81 23.78
C THR A 10 -3.17 -5.89 22.97
N HIS A 11 -3.06 -5.65 21.67
CA HIS A 11 -4.13 -5.99 20.74
C HIS A 11 -4.27 -7.52 20.83
N ILE A 12 -5.35 -7.97 21.47
CA ILE A 12 -5.75 -9.39 21.40
C ILE A 12 -6.02 -9.65 19.93
N MET A 13 -5.10 -10.37 19.29
CA MET A 13 -5.26 -10.82 17.91
C MET A 13 -6.45 -11.80 17.89
N PRO A 14 -7.39 -11.68 16.97
CA PRO A 14 -8.44 -12.69 16.85
C PRO A 14 -7.80 -14.05 16.59
N ASP A 15 -8.07 -15.02 17.42
CA ASP A 15 -7.43 -16.36 17.39
C ASP A 15 -7.57 -17.11 16.04
N HIS A 16 -8.44 -16.60 15.16
CA HIS A 16 -8.74 -17.18 13.86
C HIS A 16 -8.10 -16.46 12.66
N LEU A 17 -7.36 -15.35 12.89
CA LEU A 17 -6.66 -14.61 11.84
C LEU A 17 -5.13 -14.71 12.00
N SER A 18 -4.44 -14.92 10.90
CA SER A 18 -2.98 -14.99 10.86
C SER A 18 -2.40 -14.21 9.67
N ILE A 19 -1.14 -13.77 9.80
CA ILE A 19 -0.43 -12.99 8.78
C ILE A 19 0.69 -13.84 8.19
N HIS A 20 0.74 -13.91 6.87
CA HIS A 20 1.74 -14.66 6.11
C HIS A 20 2.25 -13.85 4.93
N ALA A 21 3.47 -14.15 4.45
CA ALA A 21 3.90 -13.70 3.14
C ALA A 21 3.00 -14.31 2.06
N ALA A 22 2.54 -13.48 1.14
CA ALA A 22 1.80 -13.95 -0.01
C ALA A 22 2.77 -14.56 -1.04
N ARG A 23 2.30 -15.58 -1.76
CA ARG A 23 3.01 -16.26 -2.84
C ARG A 23 2.35 -15.94 -4.17
N GLU A 24 3.06 -16.18 -5.27
CA GLU A 24 2.50 -15.98 -6.61
C GLU A 24 1.19 -16.79 -6.83
N ASP A 25 1.11 -18.00 -6.30
CA ASP A 25 -0.08 -18.87 -6.38
C ASP A 25 -1.30 -18.28 -5.66
N ASP A 26 -1.10 -17.44 -4.66
CA ASP A 26 -2.17 -16.75 -3.93
C ASP A 26 -2.83 -15.63 -4.75
N MET A 27 -2.17 -15.18 -5.83
CA MET A 27 -2.55 -13.96 -6.55
C MET A 27 -3.95 -14.02 -7.16
N ALA A 28 -4.44 -15.21 -7.51
CA ALA A 28 -5.81 -15.38 -8.03
C ALA A 28 -6.86 -15.01 -6.96
N GLU A 29 -6.68 -15.48 -5.72
CA GLU A 29 -7.56 -15.18 -4.59
C GLU A 29 -7.37 -13.73 -4.12
N ILE A 30 -6.13 -13.25 -4.03
CA ILE A 30 -5.79 -11.85 -3.70
C ILE A 30 -6.47 -10.88 -4.69
N THR A 31 -6.49 -11.21 -5.98
CA THR A 31 -7.18 -10.38 -6.99
C THR A 31 -8.65 -10.20 -6.67
N GLY A 32 -9.33 -11.25 -6.18
CA GLY A 32 -10.72 -11.14 -5.72
C GLY A 32 -10.89 -10.13 -4.59
N VAL A 33 -10.00 -10.17 -3.59
CA VAL A 33 -10.02 -9.23 -2.46
C VAL A 33 -9.69 -7.79 -2.90
N LEU A 34 -8.71 -7.61 -3.80
CA LEU A 34 -8.39 -6.31 -4.40
C LEU A 34 -9.58 -5.71 -5.14
N LEU A 35 -10.22 -6.49 -6.01
CA LEU A 35 -11.37 -6.04 -6.79
C LEU A 35 -12.58 -5.68 -5.93
N SER A 36 -12.82 -6.43 -4.85
CA SER A 36 -13.90 -6.12 -3.91
C SER A 36 -13.72 -4.78 -3.17
N SER A 37 -12.48 -4.28 -3.12
CA SER A 37 -12.14 -3.03 -2.44
C SER A 37 -11.92 -1.86 -3.40
N PHE A 38 -11.26 -2.09 -4.53
CA PHE A 38 -10.77 -1.03 -5.44
C PHE A 38 -11.35 -1.12 -6.85
N GLY A 39 -11.95 -2.26 -7.25
CA GLY A 39 -12.43 -2.47 -8.62
C GLY A 39 -13.43 -1.45 -9.14
N HIS A 40 -14.10 -0.70 -8.25
CA HIS A 40 -15.02 0.38 -8.60
C HIS A 40 -14.32 1.74 -8.83
N MET A 41 -13.04 1.86 -8.49
CA MET A 41 -12.32 3.14 -8.64
C MET A 41 -12.04 3.42 -10.12
N PRO A 42 -12.33 4.65 -10.60
CA PRO A 42 -12.13 4.99 -12.02
C PRO A 42 -10.72 4.74 -12.52
N VAL A 43 -9.69 5.02 -11.71
CA VAL A 43 -8.30 4.79 -12.07
C VAL A 43 -7.99 3.29 -12.24
N GLU A 44 -8.56 2.41 -11.42
CA GLU A 44 -8.37 0.96 -11.57
C GLU A 44 -9.06 0.44 -12.83
N GLN A 45 -10.25 0.95 -13.15
CA GLN A 45 -10.95 0.65 -14.40
C GLN A 45 -10.16 1.12 -15.61
N ALA A 46 -9.56 2.30 -15.53
CA ALA A 46 -8.74 2.87 -16.59
C ALA A 46 -7.43 2.11 -16.84
N MET A 47 -6.86 1.51 -15.78
CA MET A 47 -5.63 0.73 -15.86
C MET A 47 -5.80 -0.67 -16.48
N GLY A 48 -7.00 -1.04 -16.84
CA GLY A 48 -7.30 -2.29 -17.55
C GLY A 48 -8.66 -2.82 -17.11
N ASN A 49 -9.61 -2.96 -18.01
CA ASN A 49 -10.98 -3.36 -17.72
C ASN A 49 -11.07 -4.61 -16.82
N VAL A 50 -11.05 -4.38 -15.50
CA VAL A 50 -11.02 -5.44 -14.47
C VAL A 50 -12.35 -6.24 -14.38
N ASP A 51 -13.38 -5.82 -15.10
CA ASP A 51 -14.63 -6.55 -15.19
C ASP A 51 -14.52 -7.76 -16.15
N THR A 52 -13.47 -7.75 -17.02
CA THR A 52 -13.20 -8.86 -17.93
C THR A 52 -12.18 -9.86 -17.36
N PRO A 53 -12.21 -11.14 -17.77
CA PRO A 53 -11.19 -12.12 -17.41
C PRO A 53 -9.77 -11.69 -17.83
N GLU A 54 -9.64 -11.07 -19.00
CA GLU A 54 -8.39 -10.57 -19.57
C GLU A 54 -7.83 -9.42 -18.74
N GLY A 55 -8.66 -8.45 -18.34
CA GLY A 55 -8.28 -7.34 -17.48
C GLY A 55 -7.84 -7.82 -16.09
N ARG A 56 -8.54 -8.78 -15.51
CA ARG A 56 -8.12 -9.41 -14.23
C ARG A 56 -6.79 -10.16 -14.37
N LYS A 57 -6.57 -10.82 -15.49
CA LYS A 57 -5.28 -11.46 -15.77
C LYS A 57 -4.17 -10.42 -15.88
N ALA A 58 -4.39 -9.34 -16.63
CA ALA A 58 -3.43 -8.25 -16.76
C ALA A 58 -3.11 -7.60 -15.40
N MET A 59 -4.10 -7.39 -14.55
CA MET A 59 -3.91 -6.91 -13.18
C MET A 59 -2.99 -7.84 -12.38
N ARG A 60 -3.24 -9.16 -12.40
CA ARG A 60 -2.39 -10.14 -11.72
C ARG A 60 -0.95 -10.10 -12.20
N GLU A 61 -0.76 -10.12 -13.53
CA GLU A 61 0.58 -10.09 -14.12
C GLU A 61 1.35 -8.82 -13.75
N ARG A 62 0.67 -7.67 -13.67
CA ARG A 62 1.26 -6.40 -13.24
C ARG A 62 1.79 -6.49 -11.81
N HIS A 63 1.00 -6.99 -10.86
CA HIS A 63 1.44 -7.18 -9.48
C HIS A 63 2.61 -8.16 -9.39
N LEU A 64 2.50 -9.32 -10.05
CA LEU A 64 3.57 -10.33 -10.05
C LEU A 64 4.86 -9.81 -10.67
N GLN A 65 4.78 -9.04 -11.75
CA GLN A 65 5.96 -8.40 -12.33
C GLN A 65 6.62 -7.45 -11.34
N ALA A 66 5.84 -6.57 -10.69
CA ALA A 66 6.37 -5.64 -9.70
C ALA A 66 7.02 -6.37 -8.52
N TRP A 67 6.44 -7.47 -8.03
CA TRP A 67 7.03 -8.29 -6.97
C TRP A 67 8.36 -8.93 -7.39
N ARG A 68 8.41 -9.49 -8.61
CA ARG A 68 9.63 -10.10 -9.16
C ARG A 68 10.75 -9.08 -9.35
N GLU A 69 10.43 -7.87 -9.79
CA GLU A 69 11.42 -6.79 -9.89
C GLU A 69 11.94 -6.39 -8.51
N HIS A 70 11.04 -6.19 -7.54
CA HIS A 70 11.43 -5.81 -6.19
C HIS A 70 12.24 -6.90 -5.47
N ALA A 71 11.95 -8.17 -5.71
CA ALA A 71 12.68 -9.31 -5.16
C ALA A 71 14.13 -9.40 -5.63
N LYS A 72 14.53 -8.68 -6.69
CA LYS A 72 15.92 -8.57 -7.11
C LYS A 72 16.75 -7.69 -6.18
N GLU A 73 16.10 -6.82 -5.41
CA GLU A 73 16.73 -5.81 -4.56
C GLU A 73 16.64 -6.14 -3.06
N THR A 74 15.67 -6.99 -2.66
CA THR A 74 15.44 -7.32 -1.26
C THR A 74 14.77 -8.68 -1.08
N ASP A 75 15.08 -9.36 0.04
CA ASP A 75 14.42 -10.61 0.46
C ASP A 75 13.09 -10.34 1.21
N VAL A 76 12.73 -9.08 1.44
CA VAL A 76 11.48 -8.74 2.13
C VAL A 76 10.31 -8.91 1.16
N PRO A 77 9.29 -9.74 1.49
CA PRO A 77 8.18 -9.98 0.59
C PRO A 77 7.34 -8.71 0.39
N CYS A 78 6.92 -8.45 -0.86
CA CYS A 78 6.00 -7.36 -1.17
C CYS A 78 4.58 -7.64 -0.71
N GLY A 79 4.08 -8.84 -0.97
CA GLY A 79 2.72 -9.24 -0.64
C GLY A 79 2.61 -9.83 0.76
N ILE A 80 1.65 -9.33 1.55
CA ILE A 80 1.32 -9.86 2.87
C ILE A 80 -0.17 -10.18 2.89
N LYS A 81 -0.50 -11.42 3.18
CA LYS A 81 -1.89 -11.90 3.28
C LYS A 81 -2.33 -12.09 4.72
N CYS A 82 -3.58 -11.71 5.01
CA CYS A 82 -4.28 -12.09 6.22
C CYS A 82 -5.18 -13.29 5.90
N VAL A 83 -4.99 -14.36 6.63
CA VAL A 83 -5.69 -15.64 6.43
C VAL A 83 -6.61 -15.90 7.61
N HIS A 84 -7.86 -16.25 7.30
CA HIS A 84 -8.78 -16.86 8.26
C HIS A 84 -8.68 -18.37 8.15
N THR A 85 -8.53 -19.03 9.29
CA THR A 85 -8.60 -20.50 9.39
C THR A 85 -9.92 -20.89 10.06
N ASP A 86 -10.78 -21.58 9.34
CA ASP A 86 -12.04 -22.08 9.89
C ASP A 86 -11.75 -23.10 11.00
N PRO A 87 -12.21 -22.87 12.24
CA PRO A 87 -11.85 -23.73 13.38
C PRO A 87 -12.43 -25.15 13.31
N THR A 88 -13.44 -25.37 12.47
CA THR A 88 -14.10 -26.65 12.35
C THR A 88 -13.51 -27.52 11.24
N SER A 89 -13.27 -26.91 10.07
CA SER A 89 -12.80 -27.61 8.87
C SER A 89 -11.29 -27.47 8.64
N GLY A 90 -10.62 -26.52 9.31
CA GLY A 90 -9.23 -26.16 9.06
C GLY A 90 -9.01 -25.46 7.70
N LYS A 91 -10.09 -25.10 6.99
CA LYS A 91 -10.00 -24.43 5.70
C LYS A 91 -9.44 -23.02 5.87
N GLU A 92 -8.41 -22.72 5.10
CA GLU A 92 -7.83 -21.39 5.00
C GLU A 92 -8.51 -20.58 3.90
N THR A 93 -8.68 -19.27 4.14
CA THR A 93 -9.23 -18.29 3.19
C THR A 93 -8.48 -16.98 3.34
N ILE A 94 -8.04 -16.38 2.24
CA ILE A 94 -7.40 -15.06 2.24
C ILE A 94 -8.50 -14.01 2.40
N VAL A 95 -8.52 -13.33 3.55
CA VAL A 95 -9.55 -12.34 3.90
C VAL A 95 -9.04 -10.90 3.85
N GLY A 96 -7.73 -10.73 3.75
CA GLY A 96 -7.09 -9.42 3.63
C GLY A 96 -5.74 -9.52 2.97
N PHE A 97 -5.29 -8.40 2.41
CA PHE A 97 -4.03 -8.31 1.71
C PHE A 97 -3.44 -6.91 1.87
N SER A 98 -2.12 -6.81 1.91
CA SER A 98 -1.39 -5.56 1.76
C SER A 98 -0.18 -5.73 0.86
N GLU A 99 0.15 -4.68 0.10
CA GLU A 99 1.30 -4.64 -0.79
C GLU A 99 2.26 -3.56 -0.35
N TRP A 100 3.49 -3.98 -0.04
CA TRP A 100 4.55 -3.15 0.48
C TRP A 100 5.77 -3.17 -0.42
N PHE A 101 6.25 -2.01 -0.85
CA PHE A 101 7.54 -1.85 -1.50
C PHE A 101 8.54 -1.24 -0.52
N ILE A 102 9.57 -2.01 -0.14
CA ILE A 102 10.52 -1.66 0.92
C ILE A 102 11.89 -1.39 0.32
N TYR A 103 12.35 -0.15 0.40
CA TYR A 103 13.60 0.35 -0.14
C TYR A 103 14.57 0.68 1.02
N ALA A 104 15.14 -0.35 1.61
CA ALA A 104 16.06 -0.22 2.74
C ALA A 104 17.50 -0.05 2.29
N ASN A 105 17.92 -0.77 1.25
CA ASN A 105 19.26 -0.69 0.68
C ASN A 105 19.26 -1.38 -0.71
N PRO A 106 19.38 -0.64 -1.81
CA PRO A 106 19.52 0.83 -1.89
C PRO A 106 18.26 1.60 -1.46
N PRO A 107 18.31 2.95 -1.35
CA PRO A 107 17.11 3.79 -1.25
C PRO A 107 16.21 3.61 -2.48
N MET A 108 14.98 4.09 -2.39
CA MET A 108 14.02 4.01 -3.51
C MET A 108 14.66 4.57 -4.79
N PRO A 109 14.66 3.77 -5.89
CA PRO A 109 15.23 4.21 -7.15
C PRO A 109 14.52 5.45 -7.70
N GLU A 110 15.28 6.40 -8.27
CA GLU A 110 14.73 7.65 -8.79
C GLU A 110 13.64 7.45 -9.86
N HIS A 111 13.75 6.37 -10.67
CA HIS A 111 12.72 6.06 -11.66
C HIS A 111 11.36 5.68 -11.03
N HIS A 112 11.32 5.21 -9.79
CA HIS A 112 10.07 4.96 -9.06
C HIS A 112 9.41 6.26 -8.56
N GLU A 113 10.13 7.38 -8.59
CA GLU A 113 9.61 8.72 -8.27
C GLU A 113 8.95 9.39 -9.48
N GLN A 114 8.95 8.75 -10.65
CA GLN A 114 8.40 9.30 -11.88
C GLN A 114 7.03 8.69 -12.17
N ALA A 115 6.10 9.50 -12.67
CA ALA A 115 4.77 9.04 -13.07
C ALA A 115 4.82 7.82 -14.02
N ASN A 116 5.86 7.75 -14.85
CA ASN A 116 6.08 6.65 -15.77
C ASN A 116 6.33 5.31 -15.08
N ALA A 117 6.82 5.28 -13.85
CA ALA A 117 7.08 4.02 -13.15
C ALA A 117 5.79 3.29 -12.76
N LEU A 118 4.76 4.02 -12.32
CA LEU A 118 3.44 3.45 -12.03
C LEU A 118 2.68 3.06 -13.31
N ILE A 119 3.05 3.64 -14.46
CA ILE A 119 2.31 3.55 -15.72
C ILE A 119 3.22 3.09 -16.87
N SER A 120 4.47 2.69 -16.58
CA SER A 120 5.46 2.28 -17.60
C SER A 120 5.13 0.94 -18.27
N GLY A 121 4.04 0.30 -17.86
CA GLY A 121 3.63 -0.97 -18.46
C GLY A 121 2.82 -0.81 -19.73
N THR A 122 2.81 -1.87 -20.52
CA THR A 122 1.91 -2.07 -21.68
C THR A 122 0.46 -2.30 -21.27
N TRP A 123 0.16 -2.25 -19.98
CA TRP A 123 -1.14 -2.58 -19.39
C TRP A 123 -2.16 -1.44 -19.43
N VAL A 124 -1.73 -0.18 -19.62
CA VAL A 124 -2.64 0.92 -19.93
C VAL A 124 -2.65 1.11 -21.44
N PRO A 125 -3.80 0.97 -22.11
CA PRO A 125 -3.87 1.16 -23.56
C PRO A 125 -3.37 2.56 -23.97
N GLU A 126 -2.58 2.63 -25.03
CA GLU A 126 -2.15 3.91 -25.62
C GLU A 126 -3.27 4.58 -26.40
N GLU A 127 -4.20 3.78 -26.88
CA GLU A 127 -5.32 4.24 -27.68
C GLU A 127 -6.28 5.18 -26.90
N GLY A 128 -6.76 6.22 -27.57
CA GLY A 128 -7.74 7.14 -26.99
C GLY A 128 -7.20 8.08 -25.91
N GLY A 129 -5.90 8.21 -25.72
CA GLY A 129 -5.32 9.09 -24.70
C GLY A 129 -5.51 8.63 -23.26
N GLN A 130 -5.84 7.35 -23.07
CA GLN A 130 -6.11 6.79 -21.74
C GLN A 130 -4.87 6.83 -20.84
N ARG A 131 -3.70 6.59 -21.41
CA ARG A 131 -2.43 6.63 -20.67
C ARG A 131 -2.14 8.04 -20.14
N GLU A 132 -2.31 9.06 -20.98
CA GLU A 132 -2.12 10.46 -20.59
C GLU A 132 -3.11 10.88 -19.48
N LYS A 133 -4.36 10.42 -19.55
CA LYS A 133 -5.36 10.68 -18.50
C LYS A 133 -4.95 10.05 -17.17
N VAL A 134 -4.55 8.78 -17.17
CA VAL A 134 -4.08 8.08 -15.97
C VAL A 134 -2.83 8.77 -15.40
N GLN A 135 -1.89 9.18 -16.27
CA GLN A 135 -0.68 9.91 -15.86
C GLN A 135 -1.04 11.24 -15.21
N ALA A 136 -1.93 12.01 -15.80
CA ALA A 136 -2.36 13.30 -15.26
C ALA A 136 -3.03 13.14 -13.89
N ALA A 137 -3.91 12.14 -13.74
CA ALA A 137 -4.61 11.88 -12.49
C ALA A 137 -3.66 11.42 -11.36
N LEU A 138 -2.65 10.61 -11.68
CA LEU A 138 -1.68 10.10 -10.70
C LEU A 138 -0.50 11.05 -10.42
N LYS A 139 -0.29 12.07 -11.28
CA LYS A 139 0.82 12.99 -11.12
C LYS A 139 0.92 13.64 -9.73
N PRO A 140 -0.17 14.15 -9.11
CA PRO A 140 -0.09 14.73 -7.78
C PRO A 140 0.43 13.75 -6.71
N THR A 141 0.03 12.47 -6.80
CA THR A 141 0.51 11.40 -5.94
C THR A 141 2.02 11.21 -6.09
N ILE A 142 2.49 11.14 -7.35
CA ILE A 142 3.93 10.97 -7.65
C ILE A 142 4.74 12.17 -7.16
N ASP A 143 4.27 13.39 -7.42
CA ASP A 143 4.95 14.61 -6.98
C ASP A 143 5.06 14.64 -5.44
N THR A 144 4.01 14.21 -4.73
CA THR A 144 4.01 14.11 -3.27
C THR A 144 4.99 13.04 -2.77
N ARG A 145 5.03 11.87 -3.40
CA ARG A 145 6.02 10.83 -3.08
C ARG A 145 7.43 11.35 -3.26
N ARG A 146 7.72 11.97 -4.40
CA ARG A 146 9.02 12.58 -4.68
C ARG A 146 9.39 13.61 -3.62
N LYS A 147 8.48 14.51 -3.27
CA LYS A 147 8.69 15.53 -2.24
C LYS A 147 9.12 14.93 -0.89
N TRP A 148 8.49 13.82 -0.47
CA TRP A 148 8.73 13.24 0.85
C TRP A 148 9.79 12.14 0.87
N LEU A 149 9.98 11.39 -0.22
CA LEU A 149 10.76 10.16 -0.23
C LEU A 149 12.08 10.25 -1.01
N HIS A 150 12.29 11.30 -1.85
CA HIS A 150 13.47 11.41 -2.73
C HIS A 150 14.79 11.12 -1.98
N GLY A 151 15.55 10.14 -2.48
CA GLY A 151 16.83 9.73 -1.92
C GLY A 151 16.78 9.12 -0.53
N ARG A 152 15.60 8.85 0.03
CA ARG A 152 15.44 8.26 1.37
C ARG A 152 15.23 6.75 1.30
N LYS A 153 15.72 6.07 2.33
CA LYS A 153 15.29 4.71 2.63
C LYS A 153 13.87 4.76 3.18
N CYS A 154 12.97 4.02 2.57
CA CYS A 154 11.55 4.08 2.92
C CYS A 154 10.81 2.80 2.55
N ALA A 155 9.58 2.67 3.02
CA ALA A 155 8.61 1.71 2.52
C ALA A 155 7.39 2.45 2.01
N VAL A 156 6.82 1.99 0.89
CA VAL A 156 5.56 2.49 0.34
C VAL A 156 4.52 1.39 0.46
N LEU A 157 3.43 1.68 1.17
CA LEU A 157 2.25 0.82 1.25
C LEU A 157 1.33 1.18 0.10
N MET A 158 1.30 0.31 -0.93
CA MET A 158 0.53 0.56 -2.15
C MET A 158 -0.94 0.19 -2.00
N TYR A 159 -1.22 -0.97 -1.39
CA TYR A 159 -2.58 -1.46 -1.22
C TYR A 159 -2.78 -2.04 0.18
N VAL A 160 -3.94 -1.78 0.75
CA VAL A 160 -4.52 -2.54 1.86
C VAL A 160 -5.98 -2.81 1.51
N CYS A 161 -6.35 -4.05 1.44
CA CYS A 161 -7.73 -4.44 1.19
C CYS A 161 -8.17 -5.57 2.12
N VAL A 162 -9.46 -5.61 2.41
CA VAL A 162 -10.10 -6.65 3.21
C VAL A 162 -11.42 -6.98 2.56
N ASP A 163 -11.66 -8.27 2.37
CA ASP A 163 -12.94 -8.77 1.88
C ASP A 163 -14.10 -8.17 2.70
N PRO A 164 -15.15 -7.63 2.07
CA PRO A 164 -16.26 -6.96 2.76
C PRO A 164 -16.87 -7.78 3.90
N ALA A 165 -16.97 -9.11 3.76
CA ALA A 165 -17.50 -10.00 4.77
C ALA A 165 -16.60 -10.10 6.02
N TRP A 166 -15.32 -9.71 5.91
CA TRP A 166 -14.31 -9.80 6.97
C TRP A 166 -13.86 -8.44 7.50
N ARG A 167 -14.51 -7.35 7.08
CA ARG A 167 -14.19 -6.00 7.58
C ARG A 167 -14.49 -5.88 9.08
N ARG A 168 -13.84 -4.94 9.75
CA ARG A 168 -13.99 -4.62 11.18
C ARG A 168 -13.52 -5.73 12.15
N GLN A 169 -12.85 -6.76 11.66
CA GLN A 169 -12.30 -7.86 12.45
C GLN A 169 -10.78 -7.75 12.68
N GLY A 170 -10.16 -6.65 12.28
CA GLY A 170 -8.74 -6.38 12.55
C GLY A 170 -7.78 -6.75 11.42
N ALA A 171 -8.21 -7.41 10.35
CA ALA A 171 -7.34 -7.87 9.26
C ALA A 171 -6.48 -6.75 8.64
N ALA A 172 -7.08 -5.59 8.31
CA ALA A 172 -6.33 -4.44 7.80
C ALA A 172 -5.26 -3.96 8.80
N THR A 173 -5.62 -3.86 10.08
CA THR A 173 -4.69 -3.45 11.14
C THR A 173 -3.51 -4.41 11.23
N MET A 174 -3.74 -5.72 11.15
CA MET A 174 -2.69 -6.73 11.19
C MET A 174 -1.73 -6.61 9.99
N CYS A 175 -2.27 -6.44 8.78
CA CYS A 175 -1.50 -6.21 7.56
C CYS A 175 -0.62 -4.95 7.67
N VAL A 176 -1.19 -3.82 8.12
CA VAL A 176 -0.46 -2.56 8.28
C VAL A 176 0.61 -2.66 9.37
N GLN A 177 0.28 -3.26 10.51
CA GLN A 177 1.23 -3.44 11.62
C GLN A 177 2.42 -4.32 11.24
N TRP A 178 2.24 -5.30 10.35
CA TRP A 178 3.36 -6.09 9.83
C TRP A 178 4.41 -5.17 9.18
N GLY A 179 3.98 -4.33 8.24
CA GLY A 179 4.89 -3.41 7.55
C GLY A 179 5.51 -2.38 8.48
N VAL A 180 4.73 -1.80 9.41
CA VAL A 180 5.26 -0.86 10.41
C VAL A 180 6.32 -1.51 11.31
N ARG A 181 6.13 -2.77 11.73
CA ARG A 181 7.18 -3.50 12.48
C ARG A 181 8.42 -3.67 11.63
N LYS A 182 8.27 -4.07 10.36
CA LYS A 182 9.39 -4.24 9.43
C LYS A 182 10.15 -2.92 9.21
N CYS A 183 9.44 -1.81 9.03
CA CYS A 183 10.06 -0.49 8.90
C CYS A 183 10.83 -0.08 10.17
N ASN A 184 10.29 -0.36 11.35
CA ASN A 184 11.00 -0.10 12.62
C ASN A 184 12.26 -0.97 12.78
N GLU A 185 12.22 -2.25 12.38
CA GLU A 185 13.38 -3.14 12.38
C GLU A 185 14.49 -2.63 11.46
N LEU A 186 14.12 -2.07 10.32
CA LEU A 186 15.05 -1.52 9.32
C LEU A 186 15.45 -0.06 9.57
N GLY A 187 14.82 0.62 10.54
CA GLY A 187 15.06 2.04 10.82
C GLY A 187 14.65 2.97 9.69
N ILE A 188 13.60 2.63 8.93
CA ILE A 188 13.10 3.39 7.77
C ILE A 188 11.68 3.90 8.00
N MET A 189 11.31 4.94 7.28
CA MET A 189 9.95 5.47 7.29
C MET A 189 9.01 4.65 6.40
N ALA A 190 7.71 4.62 6.76
CA ALA A 190 6.66 4.10 5.91
C ALA A 190 5.79 5.24 5.39
N PHE A 191 5.38 5.17 4.12
CA PHE A 191 4.56 6.17 3.44
C PHE A 191 3.35 5.51 2.78
N LEU A 192 2.24 6.22 2.72
CA LEU A 192 1.04 5.84 1.97
C LEU A 192 0.20 7.07 1.60
N GLU A 193 -0.68 6.91 0.61
CA GLU A 193 -1.83 7.79 0.40
C GLU A 193 -3.11 7.06 0.87
N ALA A 194 -3.84 7.69 1.78
CA ALA A 194 -4.99 7.07 2.42
C ALA A 194 -6.30 7.39 1.69
N THR A 195 -7.18 6.40 1.57
CA THR A 195 -8.60 6.69 1.37
C THR A 195 -9.22 7.20 2.67
N GLU A 196 -10.34 7.90 2.61
CA GLU A 196 -11.05 8.40 3.80
C GLU A 196 -11.36 7.26 4.77
N GLU A 197 -11.82 6.13 4.26
CA GLU A 197 -12.15 4.94 5.04
C GLU A 197 -10.93 4.33 5.74
N GLY A 198 -9.76 4.35 5.10
CA GLY A 198 -8.52 3.73 5.61
C GLY A 198 -7.83 4.53 6.70
N GLN A 199 -8.03 5.85 6.76
CA GLN A 199 -7.28 6.75 7.65
C GLN A 199 -7.25 6.30 9.12
N HIS A 200 -8.39 5.82 9.63
CA HIS A 200 -8.49 5.42 11.03
C HIS A 200 -7.59 4.22 11.38
N VAL A 201 -7.38 3.30 10.43
CA VAL A 201 -6.47 2.16 10.59
C VAL A 201 -5.04 2.65 10.63
N TYR A 202 -4.66 3.54 9.71
CA TYR A 202 -3.31 4.06 9.62
C TYR A 202 -2.93 4.90 10.84
N LYS A 203 -3.82 5.78 11.30
CA LYS A 203 -3.62 6.56 12.54
C LYS A 203 -3.39 5.66 13.75
N LYS A 204 -4.15 4.56 13.89
CA LYS A 204 -3.94 3.56 14.95
C LYS A 204 -2.60 2.84 14.85
N CYS A 205 -2.03 2.71 13.65
CA CYS A 205 -0.74 2.10 13.40
C CYS A 205 0.44 3.09 13.48
N GLY A 206 0.19 4.35 13.85
CA GLY A 206 1.23 5.36 14.06
C GLY A 206 1.52 6.25 12.86
N PHE A 207 0.73 6.19 11.81
CA PHE A 207 0.84 7.13 10.70
C PHE A 207 0.24 8.49 11.07
N VAL A 208 0.91 9.54 10.63
CA VAL A 208 0.46 10.93 10.74
C VAL A 208 0.25 11.52 9.35
N GLU A 209 -0.78 12.32 9.17
CA GLU A 209 -1.02 13.07 7.94
C GLU A 209 0.04 14.16 7.78
N VAL A 210 0.65 14.23 6.61
CA VAL A 210 1.68 15.22 6.30
C VAL A 210 1.26 16.18 5.18
N GLU A 211 0.36 15.75 4.31
CA GLU A 211 -0.13 16.54 3.18
C GLU A 211 -1.45 15.96 2.67
N LYS A 212 -2.24 16.77 1.93
CA LYS A 212 -3.43 16.31 1.21
C LYS A 212 -3.17 16.34 -0.29
N VAL A 213 -3.23 15.17 -0.90
CA VAL A 213 -3.07 15.00 -2.35
C VAL A 213 -4.44 15.11 -3.01
N ARG A 214 -4.56 16.00 -3.99
CA ARG A 214 -5.78 16.18 -4.77
C ARG A 214 -5.55 15.58 -6.15
N CYS A 215 -6.31 14.57 -6.50
CA CYS A 215 -6.28 13.91 -7.80
C CYS A 215 -7.58 14.23 -8.53
N ASP A 216 -7.48 14.64 -9.79
CA ASP A 216 -8.62 14.90 -10.65
C ASP A 216 -8.73 13.77 -11.68
N TRP A 217 -9.88 13.14 -11.72
CA TRP A 217 -10.23 12.17 -12.73
C TRP A 217 -11.45 12.67 -13.49
N GLU A 218 -11.23 13.24 -14.68
CA GLU A 218 -12.31 13.73 -15.58
C GLU A 218 -13.31 14.67 -14.88
N GLY A 219 -12.83 15.50 -13.95
CA GLY A 219 -13.64 16.46 -13.19
C GLY A 219 -14.12 15.95 -11.82
N GLU A 220 -13.93 14.67 -11.52
CA GLU A 220 -14.14 14.13 -10.18
C GLU A 220 -12.87 14.26 -9.35
N VAL A 221 -12.94 15.08 -8.31
CA VAL A 221 -11.77 15.36 -7.46
C VAL A 221 -11.77 14.48 -6.22
N GLY A 222 -10.82 13.54 -6.15
CA GLY A 222 -10.50 12.80 -4.94
C GLY A 222 -9.46 13.54 -4.09
N VAL A 223 -9.57 13.42 -2.76
CA VAL A 223 -8.59 13.95 -1.81
C VAL A 223 -8.04 12.80 -0.98
N PHE A 224 -6.73 12.56 -1.10
CA PHE A 224 -6.05 11.47 -0.44
C PHE A 224 -4.99 12.02 0.51
N PRO A 225 -5.16 11.90 1.83
CA PRO A 225 -4.10 12.26 2.78
C PRO A 225 -2.84 11.42 2.55
N ALA A 226 -1.72 12.10 2.27
CA ALA A 226 -0.41 11.49 2.35
C ALA A 226 -0.05 11.33 3.83
N MET A 227 0.35 10.15 4.23
CA MET A 227 0.61 9.83 5.63
C MET A 227 1.96 9.13 5.78
N ILE A 228 2.67 9.46 6.87
CA ILE A 228 3.97 8.88 7.19
C ILE A 228 3.94 8.26 8.58
N CYS A 229 4.47 7.04 8.69
CA CYS A 229 4.88 6.46 9.95
C CYS A 229 6.41 6.56 10.04
N TRP A 230 6.88 7.42 10.94
CA TRP A 230 8.29 7.63 11.16
C TRP A 230 8.88 6.49 12.00
N PRO A 231 10.13 6.05 11.75
CA PRO A 231 10.79 5.06 12.59
C PRO A 231 10.92 5.57 14.02
N ARG A 232 10.94 4.63 14.98
CA ARG A 232 11.07 4.97 16.40
C ARG A 232 12.35 5.78 16.66
N GLY A 233 12.22 6.84 17.46
CA GLY A 233 13.32 7.72 17.80
C GLY A 233 13.57 8.86 16.81
N THR A 234 12.83 8.97 15.72
CA THR A 234 12.90 10.13 14.81
C THR A 234 12.46 11.38 15.55
N ARG A 235 13.35 12.39 15.64
CA ARG A 235 13.06 13.67 16.29
C ARG A 235 12.06 14.46 15.43
N GLU A 236 11.31 15.36 16.05
CA GLU A 236 10.28 16.13 15.36
C GLU A 236 10.86 17.04 14.29
N GLU A 237 12.03 17.66 14.55
CA GLU A 237 12.76 18.50 13.59
C GLU A 237 13.23 17.74 12.35
N ASP A 238 13.38 16.40 12.42
CA ASP A 238 13.81 15.56 11.30
C ASP A 238 12.63 15.10 10.43
N ARG A 239 11.38 15.38 10.85
CA ARG A 239 10.15 14.99 10.15
C ARG A 239 9.79 16.00 9.05
N THR A 240 10.71 16.21 8.11
CA THR A 240 10.59 17.19 7.04
C THR A 240 10.52 16.55 5.67
N PRO A 241 10.01 17.22 4.63
CA PRO A 241 10.11 16.75 3.26
C PRO A 241 11.57 16.50 2.85
N ALA A 242 11.78 15.57 1.91
CA ALA A 242 13.11 15.32 1.32
C ALA A 242 13.50 16.48 0.39
N ILE A 243 12.53 17.04 -0.33
CA ILE A 243 12.71 18.19 -1.21
C ILE A 243 11.85 19.33 -0.65
N LEU A 244 12.48 20.41 -0.27
CA LEU A 244 11.77 21.64 0.13
C LEU A 244 11.14 22.27 -1.12
N SER A 245 9.87 22.66 -1.04
CA SER A 245 9.24 23.45 -2.11
C SER A 245 9.98 24.80 -2.21
N SER A 246 10.55 25.05 -3.38
CA SER A 246 11.13 26.35 -3.74
C SER A 246 10.03 27.40 -3.91
#